data_aa2bbf29b7d817c10d34cbd54879563e
#
_entry.id   aa2bbf29b7d817c10d34cbd54879563e
#
_cell.length_a   1.000
_cell.length_b   1.000
_cell.length_c   1.000
_cell.angle_alpha   90.00
_cell.angle_beta   90.00
_cell.angle_gamma   90.00
#
_symmetry.space_group_name_H-M   'P 1'
#
loop_
_entity.id
_entity.type
_entity.pdbx_description
1 polymer ?
#
loop_
_entity_poly.entity_id
_entity_poly.type
_entity_poly.pdbx_seq_one_letter_code
_entity_poly.pdbx_strand_id
1 'polypeptide(L)'
;MFSRLLWAVAFVCLALHAVLAQDPTKVESKHYKLAFENEWVQVVDVHYGPHEKSVLHDHPGGVVVVLTAGHLRFTDENGKVKEVFAKAGESRWYPAFKHKVENLGDTAYNAVYIGIKTKALAGKAGAGGQPAMDAQTAKILAAYAALKR
;
A
#
# COMPACT_ATOMS: atom_id res chain seq x y z
N MET A 1 -47.60 12.82 -30.62
CA MET A 1 -47.41 11.65 -29.70
C MET A 1 -45.99 11.10 -29.84
N PHE A 2 -44.95 11.95 -29.88
CA PHE A 2 -43.54 11.56 -30.09
C PHE A 2 -42.54 12.39 -29.23
N SER A 3 -42.85 12.63 -27.96
CA SER A 3 -41.95 13.46 -27.14
C SER A 3 -41.62 12.89 -25.75
N ARG A 4 -41.79 11.60 -25.51
CA ARG A 4 -41.51 10.98 -24.19
C ARG A 4 -40.43 9.90 -24.20
N LEU A 5 -39.75 9.64 -25.33
CA LEU A 5 -38.79 8.54 -25.45
C LEU A 5 -37.34 8.99 -25.45
N LEU A 6 -37.03 10.29 -25.42
CA LEU A 6 -35.66 10.82 -25.48
C LEU A 6 -35.00 11.13 -24.13
N TRP A 7 -35.75 11.02 -23.01
CA TRP A 7 -35.20 11.32 -21.67
C TRP A 7 -34.72 10.10 -20.91
N ALA A 8 -34.95 8.88 -21.39
CA ALA A 8 -34.56 7.66 -20.71
C ALA A 8 -33.13 7.17 -21.04
N VAL A 9 -32.51 7.68 -22.10
CA VAL A 9 -31.15 7.22 -22.52
C VAL A 9 -30.04 8.03 -21.92
N ALA A 10 -30.32 9.26 -21.42
CA ALA A 10 -29.29 10.14 -20.83
C ALA A 10 -28.89 9.80 -19.39
N PHE A 11 -29.60 8.89 -18.71
CA PHE A 11 -29.37 8.62 -17.28
C PHE A 11 -28.56 7.34 -16.99
N VAL A 12 -28.20 6.56 -18.01
CA VAL A 12 -27.48 5.29 -17.84
C VAL A 12 -25.95 5.43 -18.00
N CYS A 13 -25.46 6.56 -18.49
CA CYS A 13 -24.02 6.78 -18.69
C CYS A 13 -23.24 7.34 -17.49
N LEU A 14 -23.86 7.50 -16.31
CA LEU A 14 -23.21 8.15 -15.17
C LEU A 14 -22.75 7.22 -14.04
N ALA A 15 -22.74 5.91 -14.23
CA ALA A 15 -22.48 4.99 -13.11
C ALA A 15 -21.36 3.95 -13.36
N LEU A 16 -20.43 4.21 -14.25
CA LEU A 16 -19.22 3.38 -14.38
C LEU A 16 -17.95 4.24 -14.26
N HIS A 17 -17.86 5.00 -13.21
CA HIS A 17 -16.54 5.33 -12.71
C HIS A 17 -16.04 4.08 -11.98
N ALA A 18 -15.42 3.17 -12.73
CA ALA A 18 -14.55 2.18 -12.14
C ALA A 18 -13.57 2.99 -11.28
N VAL A 19 -13.64 2.81 -9.96
CA VAL A 19 -12.61 3.29 -9.05
C VAL A 19 -11.38 2.48 -9.42
N LEU A 20 -10.64 2.97 -10.40
CA LEU A 20 -9.33 2.43 -10.74
C LEU A 20 -8.50 2.59 -9.47
N ALA A 21 -8.04 1.48 -8.93
CA ALA A 21 -7.07 1.49 -7.85
C ALA A 21 -5.96 2.45 -8.25
N GLN A 22 -5.76 3.48 -7.44
CA GLN A 22 -4.78 4.53 -7.71
C GLN A 22 -3.42 4.07 -7.22
N ASP A 23 -2.82 3.12 -7.94
CA ASP A 23 -1.46 2.61 -7.67
C ASP A 23 -0.49 3.79 -7.52
N PRO A 24 0.15 3.95 -6.34
CA PRO A 24 1.04 5.07 -6.08
C PRO A 24 2.19 5.16 -7.06
N THR A 25 2.69 4.04 -7.60
CA THR A 25 3.77 4.06 -8.60
C THR A 25 3.34 4.71 -9.93
N LYS A 26 2.03 4.87 -10.15
CA LYS A 26 1.44 5.51 -11.35
C LYS A 26 1.02 6.95 -11.08
N VAL A 27 0.31 7.19 -9.97
CA VAL A 27 -0.27 8.52 -9.67
C VAL A 27 0.66 9.41 -8.86
N GLU A 28 1.66 8.82 -8.17
CA GLU A 28 2.62 9.50 -7.30
C GLU A 28 4.06 9.04 -7.56
N SER A 29 4.43 8.87 -8.82
CA SER A 29 5.75 8.36 -9.24
C SER A 29 6.93 9.21 -8.75
N LYS A 30 6.69 10.44 -8.29
CA LYS A 30 7.68 11.26 -7.59
C LYS A 30 8.12 10.64 -6.27
N HIS A 31 7.15 10.12 -5.50
CA HIS A 31 7.35 9.62 -4.15
C HIS A 31 7.46 8.08 -4.07
N TYR A 32 6.92 7.37 -5.08
CA TYR A 32 6.84 5.91 -5.12
C TYR A 32 7.45 5.37 -6.40
N LYS A 33 8.58 4.69 -6.28
CA LYS A 33 9.27 4.07 -7.43
C LYS A 33 9.18 2.56 -7.31
N LEU A 34 8.70 1.91 -8.37
CA LEU A 34 8.69 0.46 -8.45
C LEU A 34 10.13 -0.06 -8.47
N ALA A 35 10.53 -0.81 -7.43
CA ALA A 35 11.80 -1.48 -7.36
C ALA A 35 11.75 -2.81 -8.14
N PHE A 36 10.76 -3.65 -7.82
CA PHE A 36 10.41 -4.82 -8.63
C PHE A 36 8.98 -5.30 -8.31
N GLU A 37 8.45 -6.16 -9.17
CA GLU A 37 7.13 -6.73 -9.06
C GLU A 37 7.11 -8.15 -9.64
N ASN A 38 6.36 -9.05 -8.99
CA ASN A 38 6.06 -10.38 -9.50
C ASN A 38 4.60 -10.75 -9.20
N GLU A 39 4.21 -12.03 -9.33
CA GLU A 39 2.85 -12.49 -9.04
C GLU A 39 2.47 -12.37 -7.55
N TRP A 40 3.42 -12.27 -6.62
CA TRP A 40 3.22 -12.33 -5.18
C TRP A 40 3.30 -10.98 -4.51
N VAL A 41 4.24 -10.15 -4.93
CA VAL A 41 4.55 -8.88 -4.28
C VAL A 41 4.83 -7.78 -5.28
N GLN A 42 4.55 -6.55 -4.83
CA GLN A 42 5.05 -5.31 -5.41
C GLN A 42 5.95 -4.65 -4.38
N VAL A 43 7.21 -4.43 -4.72
CA VAL A 43 8.18 -3.74 -3.87
C VAL A 43 8.42 -2.35 -4.40
N VAL A 44 8.21 -1.35 -3.55
CA VAL A 44 8.21 0.05 -3.91
C VAL A 44 9.13 0.83 -2.98
N ASP A 45 10.07 1.58 -3.55
CA ASP A 45 10.85 2.57 -2.83
C ASP A 45 10.01 3.81 -2.59
N VAL A 46 9.97 4.26 -1.34
CA VAL A 46 9.21 5.42 -0.87
C VAL A 46 10.17 6.53 -0.48
N HIS A 47 9.97 7.72 -1.06
CA HIS A 47 10.78 8.90 -0.75
C HIS A 47 9.90 10.15 -0.63
N TYR A 48 9.99 10.85 0.47
CA TYR A 48 9.40 12.16 0.68
C TYR A 48 10.47 13.12 1.17
N GLY A 49 10.75 14.16 0.39
CA GLY A 49 11.55 15.29 0.86
C GLY A 49 10.88 16.03 2.03
N PRO A 50 11.59 16.98 2.68
CA PRO A 50 11.00 17.81 3.73
C PRO A 50 9.72 18.51 3.26
N HIS A 51 8.65 18.43 4.06
CA HIS A 51 7.35 19.06 3.82
C HIS A 51 6.65 18.66 2.52
N GLU A 52 7.10 17.62 1.83
CA GLU A 52 6.43 17.10 0.63
C GLU A 52 5.13 16.37 0.96
N LYS A 53 4.19 16.45 0.01
CA LYS A 53 2.85 15.87 0.11
C LYS A 53 2.51 15.06 -1.13
N SER A 54 1.74 14.00 -0.95
CA SER A 54 1.16 13.23 -2.04
C SER A 54 -0.30 13.58 -2.31
N VAL A 55 -0.80 13.18 -3.48
CA VAL A 55 -2.25 13.06 -3.72
C VAL A 55 -2.78 11.78 -3.09
N LEU A 56 -4.11 11.61 -3.10
CA LEU A 56 -4.75 10.39 -2.62
C LEU A 56 -4.37 9.20 -3.51
N HIS A 57 -3.90 8.12 -2.90
CA HIS A 57 -3.51 6.89 -3.59
C HIS A 57 -3.81 5.66 -2.75
N ASP A 58 -3.78 4.48 -3.38
CA ASP A 58 -4.15 3.20 -2.79
C ASP A 58 -2.93 2.31 -2.57
N HIS A 59 -2.89 1.63 -1.44
CA HIS A 59 -1.93 0.56 -1.20
C HIS A 59 -2.65 -0.77 -1.02
N PRO A 60 -2.15 -1.88 -1.59
CA PRO A 60 -2.55 -3.21 -1.17
C PRO A 60 -2.13 -3.43 0.28
N GLY A 61 -2.68 -4.46 0.94
CA GLY A 61 -2.16 -4.86 2.25
C GLY A 61 -0.68 -5.22 2.16
N GLY A 62 0.13 -4.80 3.14
CA GLY A 62 1.57 -5.00 3.03
C GLY A 62 2.37 -4.53 4.24
N VAL A 63 3.67 -4.59 4.10
CA VAL A 63 4.65 -4.20 5.12
C VAL A 63 5.42 -2.98 4.66
N VAL A 64 5.52 -1.97 5.52
CA VAL A 64 6.51 -0.91 5.38
C VAL A 64 7.75 -1.27 6.18
N VAL A 65 8.93 -1.06 5.59
CA VAL A 65 10.23 -1.10 6.28
C VAL A 65 10.80 0.32 6.26
N VAL A 66 10.94 0.92 7.42
CA VAL A 66 11.39 2.31 7.56
C VAL A 66 12.91 2.39 7.48
N LEU A 67 13.43 3.14 6.52
CA LEU A 67 14.88 3.33 6.34
C LEU A 67 15.42 4.56 7.11
N THR A 68 14.63 5.65 7.13
CA THR A 68 14.97 6.87 7.89
C THR A 68 13.84 7.24 8.84
N ALA A 69 14.16 7.78 9.99
CA ALA A 69 13.14 8.30 10.91
C ALA A 69 12.31 9.41 10.21
N GLY A 70 11.03 9.52 10.58
CA GLY A 70 10.16 10.55 10.01
C GLY A 70 8.98 10.88 10.90
N HIS A 71 8.44 12.08 10.71
CA HIS A 71 7.17 12.53 11.27
C HIS A 71 6.21 12.78 10.11
N LEU A 72 5.21 11.92 9.98
CA LEU A 72 4.30 11.91 8.84
C LEU A 72 2.88 12.21 9.29
N ARG A 73 2.11 12.84 8.40
CA ARG A 73 0.66 12.98 8.51
C ARG A 73 0.00 12.14 7.42
N PHE A 74 -0.85 11.22 7.83
CA PHE A 74 -1.72 10.47 6.93
C PHE A 74 -3.13 11.07 6.98
N THR A 75 -3.72 11.29 5.79
CA THR A 75 -5.12 11.70 5.66
C THR A 75 -5.83 10.67 4.81
N ASP A 76 -6.83 9.98 5.36
CA ASP A 76 -7.60 8.98 4.64
C ASP A 76 -8.59 9.60 3.63
N GLU A 77 -9.28 8.77 2.87
CA GLU A 77 -10.26 9.19 1.86
C GLU A 77 -11.44 10.00 2.43
N ASN A 78 -11.73 9.85 3.74
CA ASN A 78 -12.79 10.58 4.44
C ASN A 78 -12.29 11.87 5.11
N GLY A 79 -11.00 12.22 4.93
CA GLY A 79 -10.39 13.39 5.53
C GLY A 79 -9.94 13.20 6.99
N LYS A 80 -10.02 11.99 7.53
CA LYS A 80 -9.52 11.69 8.88
C LYS A 80 -8.01 11.73 8.89
N VAL A 81 -7.45 12.47 9.83
CA VAL A 81 -6.01 12.69 9.98
C VAL A 81 -5.44 11.81 11.09
N LYS A 82 -4.24 11.27 10.85
CA LYS A 82 -3.43 10.56 11.83
C LYS A 82 -1.96 10.96 11.66
N GLU A 83 -1.31 11.34 12.74
CA GLU A 83 0.14 11.53 12.75
C GLU A 83 0.86 10.22 13.09
N VAL A 84 1.98 9.99 12.42
CA VAL A 84 2.78 8.77 12.52
C VAL A 84 4.25 9.16 12.73
N PHE A 85 4.80 8.72 13.84
CA PHE A 85 6.23 8.81 14.11
C PHE A 85 6.87 7.47 13.71
N ALA A 86 7.70 7.50 12.69
CA ALA A 86 8.40 6.36 12.14
C ALA A 86 9.84 6.35 12.66
N LYS A 87 10.32 5.18 13.10
CA LYS A 87 11.71 5.00 13.55
C LYS A 87 12.47 4.20 12.51
N ALA A 88 13.70 4.61 12.20
CA ALA A 88 14.58 3.86 11.31
C ALA A 88 14.75 2.40 11.80
N GLY A 89 14.66 1.45 10.87
CA GLY A 89 14.77 0.02 11.13
C GLY A 89 13.49 -0.67 11.62
N GLU A 90 12.41 0.06 11.90
CA GLU A 90 11.14 -0.57 12.26
C GLU A 90 10.39 -1.10 11.02
N SER A 91 9.54 -2.11 11.25
CA SER A 91 8.62 -2.63 10.25
C SER A 91 7.21 -2.61 10.80
N ARG A 92 6.23 -2.27 9.95
CA ARG A 92 4.81 -2.23 10.32
C ARG A 92 3.96 -2.87 9.24
N TRP A 93 2.97 -3.65 9.65
CA TRP A 93 1.91 -4.12 8.77
C TRP A 93 0.82 -3.06 8.63
N TYR A 94 0.35 -2.89 7.39
CA TYR A 94 -0.85 -2.12 7.07
C TYR A 94 -1.83 -3.00 6.27
N PRO A 95 -3.13 -3.01 6.61
CA PRO A 95 -4.15 -3.55 5.71
C PRO A 95 -4.20 -2.71 4.43
N ALA A 96 -4.92 -3.16 3.40
CA ALA A 96 -5.18 -2.31 2.23
C ALA A 96 -5.86 -0.99 2.66
N PHE A 97 -5.39 0.14 2.13
CA PHE A 97 -5.84 1.46 2.55
C PHE A 97 -5.61 2.53 1.48
N LYS A 98 -6.39 3.62 1.61
CA LYS A 98 -6.24 4.85 0.82
C LYS A 98 -5.81 5.99 1.71
N HIS A 99 -4.84 6.76 1.28
CA HIS A 99 -4.40 7.93 2.01
C HIS A 99 -3.65 8.96 1.15
N LYS A 100 -3.49 10.14 1.73
CA LYS A 100 -2.47 11.12 1.38
C LYS A 100 -1.41 11.08 2.46
N VAL A 101 -0.17 11.32 2.08
CA VAL A 101 0.95 11.45 3.02
C VAL A 101 1.51 12.86 2.96
N GLU A 102 1.89 13.40 4.10
CA GLU A 102 2.68 14.61 4.24
C GLU A 102 3.85 14.31 5.17
N ASN A 103 5.07 14.60 4.73
CA ASN A 103 6.23 14.61 5.60
C ASN A 103 6.25 15.93 6.39
N LEU A 104 6.03 15.87 7.69
CA LEU A 104 6.02 17.04 8.58
C LEU A 104 7.42 17.43 9.06
N GLY A 105 8.43 16.58 8.80
CA GLY A 105 9.80 16.78 9.23
C GLY A 105 10.64 17.62 8.27
N ASP A 106 11.75 18.14 8.79
CA ASP A 106 12.75 18.92 8.06
C ASP A 106 13.79 18.05 7.35
N THR A 107 13.66 16.73 7.43
CA THR A 107 14.51 15.75 6.78
C THR A 107 13.73 14.83 5.87
N ALA A 108 14.41 14.23 4.88
CA ALA A 108 13.77 13.29 3.99
C ALA A 108 13.38 12.00 4.73
N TYR A 109 12.18 11.52 4.44
CA TYR A 109 11.68 10.21 4.86
C TYR A 109 11.87 9.19 3.73
N ASN A 110 12.49 8.05 4.06
CA ASN A 110 12.69 6.93 3.15
C ASN A 110 12.16 5.63 3.78
N ALA A 111 11.53 4.82 2.96
CA ALA A 111 11.02 3.50 3.36
C ALA A 111 10.95 2.57 2.15
N VAL A 112 10.77 1.28 2.41
CA VAL A 112 10.38 0.30 1.40
C VAL A 112 8.98 -0.19 1.74
N TYR A 113 8.06 -0.16 0.79
CA TYR A 113 6.74 -0.76 0.91
C TYR A 113 6.69 -2.08 0.14
N ILE A 114 6.29 -3.15 0.81
CA ILE A 114 6.15 -4.49 0.24
C ILE A 114 4.66 -4.82 0.22
N GLY A 115 4.01 -4.51 -0.89
CA GLY A 115 2.59 -4.80 -1.11
C GLY A 115 2.36 -6.26 -1.49
N ILE A 116 1.37 -6.90 -0.86
CA ILE A 116 1.02 -8.31 -1.12
C ILE A 116 -0.05 -8.36 -2.20
N LYS A 117 0.21 -9.06 -3.30
CA LYS A 117 -0.68 -9.12 -4.47
C LYS A 117 -1.68 -10.27 -4.44
N THR A 118 -1.42 -11.31 -3.64
CA THR A 118 -2.24 -12.51 -3.68
C THR A 118 -3.58 -12.35 -2.99
N LYS A 119 -4.67 -12.60 -3.71
CA LYS A 119 -6.04 -12.61 -3.17
C LYS A 119 -6.24 -13.63 -2.04
N ALA A 120 -5.44 -14.71 -2.02
CA ALA A 120 -5.51 -15.74 -1.00
C ALA A 120 -5.08 -15.24 0.39
N LEU A 121 -4.16 -14.28 0.47
CA LEU A 121 -3.72 -13.66 1.72
C LEU A 121 -4.65 -12.50 2.13
N ALA A 122 -5.22 -11.78 1.16
CA ALA A 122 -6.17 -10.71 1.44
C ALA A 122 -7.48 -11.20 2.05
N GLY A 123 -7.92 -12.45 1.73
CA GLY A 123 -9.18 -13.02 2.22
C GLY A 123 -9.08 -13.69 3.60
N LYS A 124 -7.89 -13.89 4.16
CA LYS A 124 -7.66 -14.57 5.45
C LYS A 124 -7.08 -13.70 6.56
N ALA A 125 -7.09 -12.39 6.39
CA ALA A 125 -6.63 -11.47 7.44
C ALA A 125 -7.48 -11.46 8.73
N GLY A 126 -8.44 -12.38 8.84
CA GLY A 126 -9.30 -12.55 10.02
C GLY A 126 -9.12 -13.85 10.80
N ALA A 127 -8.32 -14.79 10.33
CA ALA A 127 -8.04 -16.02 11.06
C ALA A 127 -6.52 -16.13 11.25
N GLY A 128 -6.03 -15.82 12.44
CA GLY A 128 -4.62 -15.84 12.81
C GLY A 128 -3.95 -17.21 12.73
N GLY A 129 -3.85 -17.76 11.52
CA GLY A 129 -3.04 -18.92 11.22
C GLY A 129 -1.94 -18.49 10.25
N GLN A 130 -0.68 -18.66 10.63
CA GLN A 130 0.41 -18.65 9.67
C GLN A 130 0.06 -19.61 8.54
N PRO A 131 0.22 -19.22 7.25
CA PRO A 131 0.08 -20.18 6.16
C PRO A 131 1.00 -21.36 6.43
N ALA A 132 0.50 -22.58 6.19
CA ALA A 132 1.30 -23.79 6.36
C ALA A 132 2.59 -23.61 5.54
N MET A 133 3.71 -23.66 6.22
CA MET A 133 5.02 -23.48 5.61
C MET A 133 5.25 -24.64 4.64
N ASP A 134 5.57 -24.33 3.38
CA ASP A 134 5.91 -25.38 2.42
C ASP A 134 7.16 -26.16 2.87
N ALA A 135 7.28 -27.41 2.41
CA ALA A 135 8.33 -28.32 2.85
C ALA A 135 9.76 -27.81 2.54
N GLN A 136 9.91 -26.97 1.51
CA GLN A 136 11.21 -26.40 1.14
C GLN A 136 11.61 -25.26 2.07
N THR A 137 10.67 -24.36 2.40
CA THR A 137 10.87 -23.30 3.39
C THR A 137 11.17 -23.87 4.76
N ALA A 138 10.48 -24.96 5.17
CA ALA A 138 10.76 -25.66 6.42
C ALA A 138 12.19 -26.20 6.48
N LYS A 139 12.68 -26.80 5.38
CA LYS A 139 14.07 -27.32 5.28
C LYS A 139 15.10 -26.19 5.38
N ILE A 140 14.86 -25.06 4.71
CA ILE A 140 15.76 -23.89 4.75
C ILE A 140 15.85 -23.34 6.17
N LEU A 141 14.73 -23.17 6.86
CA LEU A 141 14.71 -22.68 8.24
C LEU A 141 15.38 -23.65 9.22
N ALA A 142 15.18 -24.97 9.04
CA ALA A 142 15.85 -25.98 9.85
C ALA A 142 17.37 -25.96 9.64
N ALA A 143 17.83 -25.84 8.39
CA ALA A 143 19.25 -25.69 8.07
C ALA A 143 19.86 -24.42 8.69
N TYR A 144 19.14 -23.28 8.59
CA TYR A 144 19.58 -22.02 9.20
C TYR A 144 19.65 -22.08 10.73
N ALA A 145 18.71 -22.76 11.38
CA ALA A 145 18.72 -22.97 12.83
C ALA A 145 19.89 -23.88 13.27
N ALA A 146 20.30 -24.83 12.44
CA ALA A 146 21.45 -25.69 12.71
C ALA A 146 22.80 -24.95 12.64
N LEU A 147 22.91 -23.90 11.81
CA LEU A 147 24.12 -23.07 11.67
C LEU A 147 24.35 -22.12 12.86
N LYS A 148 23.34 -21.92 13.72
CA LYS A 148 23.42 -21.05 14.91
C LYS A 148 23.77 -21.78 16.21
N ARG A 149 24.04 -23.07 16.15
CA ARG A 149 24.52 -23.88 17.28
C ARG A 149 26.00 -24.15 17.17
#